data_82143e23306ec15dd5d47c6b028e76ba
#
_entry.id   82143e23306ec15dd5d47c6b028e76ba
#
_cell.length_a   1.000
_cell.length_b   1.000
_cell.length_c   1.000
_cell.angle_alpha   90.00
_cell.angle_beta   90.00
_cell.angle_gamma   90.00
#
_symmetry.space_group_name_H-M   'P 1'
#
loop_
_entity.id
_entity.type
_entity.pdbx_description
1 polymer ?
#
loop_
_entity_poly.entity_id
_entity_poly.type
_entity_poly.pdbx_seq_one_letter_code
_entity_poly.pdbx_strand_id
1 'polypeptide(L)'
;MLSDRGRGFQGMHYPPAFDEWCHELLCISPAAYRLFRSKFGGRTERSFHQIRSKTPIFRSSITPCAYDRARQYCSDYGYPLDGPLAIGVDDTALLEAIRPFFDPVSNKWFAIGLVGDPVEVVHDSADEFRQQLEDTGHEKAGKLRLWTLQIPLAHVPPLVIAVAAISSRTNSSTLARMDEDLLRVLMKHEEPLRIVSIGSDGAISERKARQDLIASVVSTGEGEILVRHIKHPDGRSPPITVPLLRVFGQVLTIIQDSKHCRKTLRNNLFSGARAFVLARHVTFYQQVRDITNDTARSPLHKRDVERLDRQDDRAAERLFSSATLAYTINHLEKLSLGLTVYLFVFGDLVDAYQSRNISHTERVVMVLRAKFFKDLWKAFLCEGGYPEQRYFISRDADSIVDTLVSGLLGLIFIHRDNLDQPSFPLMPWTHGSESNEHVFGLMRSLISDFTMLDVLRMVPKLTVRLQAACRSRHQQFGKTAAGYSHTYFQHDDAPPHSFTQFPSDQTIDSLAKVAYDEATYLWSLLGYDPCDVPTEPKSQPGDSVLVPFDNDSEDYDATVAISDRRELLDALEVSSHSFVPGSVSRTDKSNLNEYAFAAAALNLQDFSDLCVYNLFLAR
;
A
#
# COMPACT_ATOMS: atom_id res chain seq x y z
N MET A 1 -50.59 -4.72 12.19
CA MET A 1 -51.57 -5.81 11.97
C MET A 1 -51.36 -7.05 12.86
N LEU A 2 -50.13 -7.56 13.13
CA LEU A 2 -49.94 -8.71 14.04
C LEU A 2 -49.93 -8.28 15.51
N SER A 3 -49.44 -7.10 15.85
CA SER A 3 -49.47 -6.54 17.20
C SER A 3 -50.88 -6.27 17.71
N ASP A 4 -51.83 -5.97 16.82
CA ASP A 4 -53.23 -5.69 17.17
C ASP A 4 -54.00 -6.94 17.58
N ARG A 5 -53.46 -8.12 17.35
CA ARG A 5 -54.05 -9.42 17.72
C ARG A 5 -53.38 -10.06 18.95
N GLY A 6 -52.51 -9.33 19.67
CA GLY A 6 -51.84 -9.84 20.87
C GLY A 6 -50.86 -11.01 20.62
N ARG A 7 -50.57 -11.31 19.34
CA ARG A 7 -49.56 -12.34 18.96
C ARG A 7 -48.19 -11.71 18.86
N GLY A 8 -47.27 -12.16 19.68
CA GLY A 8 -45.87 -11.74 19.60
C GLY A 8 -45.23 -12.20 18.28
N PHE A 9 -44.08 -11.61 17.92
CA PHE A 9 -43.31 -11.91 16.71
C PHE A 9 -42.55 -13.27 16.77
N GLN A 10 -42.96 -14.18 17.66
CA GLN A 10 -42.31 -15.51 17.80
C GLN A 10 -42.68 -16.41 16.61
N GLY A 11 -41.67 -17.12 16.09
CA GLY A 11 -41.85 -18.06 14.97
C GLY A 11 -41.94 -17.41 13.58
N MET A 12 -41.73 -16.11 13.46
CA MET A 12 -41.65 -15.48 12.14
C MET A 12 -40.35 -15.76 11.43
N HIS A 13 -40.44 -16.16 10.17
CA HIS A 13 -39.29 -16.28 9.26
C HIS A 13 -39.11 -14.94 8.54
N TYR A 14 -37.91 -14.40 8.62
CA TYR A 14 -37.55 -13.16 7.94
C TYR A 14 -36.72 -13.47 6.71
N PRO A 15 -36.87 -12.73 5.60
CA PRO A 15 -35.97 -12.87 4.46
C PRO A 15 -34.50 -12.63 4.88
N PRO A 16 -33.52 -13.36 4.31
CA PRO A 16 -32.10 -13.19 4.66
C PRO A 16 -31.61 -11.76 4.61
N ALA A 17 -31.94 -11.02 3.55
CA ALA A 17 -31.53 -9.60 3.40
C ALA A 17 -32.09 -8.70 4.53
N PHE A 18 -33.32 -8.97 5.02
CA PHE A 18 -33.86 -8.23 6.15
C PHE A 18 -33.16 -8.58 7.47
N ASP A 19 -32.86 -9.87 7.68
CA ASP A 19 -32.10 -10.32 8.85
C ASP A 19 -30.69 -9.70 8.88
N GLU A 20 -30.03 -9.66 7.75
CA GLU A 20 -28.71 -9.03 7.60
C GLU A 20 -28.75 -7.55 7.92
N TRP A 21 -29.71 -6.83 7.34
CA TRP A 21 -29.90 -5.40 7.62
C TRP A 21 -30.22 -5.15 9.10
N CYS A 22 -31.07 -5.98 9.72
CA CYS A 22 -31.36 -5.92 11.15
C CYS A 22 -30.10 -6.16 11.99
N HIS A 23 -29.26 -7.12 11.59
CA HIS A 23 -28.01 -7.43 12.27
C HIS A 23 -27.02 -6.27 12.16
N GLU A 24 -26.92 -5.65 10.98
CA GLU A 24 -26.11 -4.45 10.77
C GLU A 24 -26.58 -3.30 11.66
N LEU A 25 -27.88 -3.00 11.67
CA LEU A 25 -28.47 -1.95 12.51
C LEU A 25 -28.20 -2.21 14.00
N LEU A 26 -28.28 -3.48 14.45
CA LEU A 26 -27.92 -3.86 15.82
C LEU A 26 -26.43 -3.60 16.12
N CYS A 27 -25.54 -3.87 15.15
CA CYS A 27 -24.11 -3.62 15.31
C CYS A 27 -23.80 -2.13 15.41
N ILE A 28 -24.52 -1.28 14.68
CA ILE A 28 -24.35 0.18 14.70
C ILE A 28 -24.90 0.76 16.00
N SER A 29 -26.15 0.45 16.33
CA SER A 29 -26.84 1.00 17.50
C SER A 29 -27.87 0.01 18.06
N PRO A 30 -27.54 -0.68 19.15
CA PRO A 30 -28.51 -1.56 19.82
C PRO A 30 -29.78 -0.83 20.25
N ALA A 31 -29.69 0.44 20.62
CA ALA A 31 -30.86 1.25 21.01
C ALA A 31 -31.77 1.52 19.80
N ALA A 32 -31.21 1.91 18.65
CA ALA A 32 -31.98 2.11 17.42
C ALA A 32 -32.60 0.79 16.95
N TYR A 33 -31.87 -0.32 17.03
CA TYR A 33 -32.44 -1.63 16.70
C TYR A 33 -33.61 -2.03 17.61
N ARG A 34 -33.52 -1.80 18.92
CA ARG A 34 -34.63 -2.08 19.85
C ARG A 34 -35.88 -1.28 19.50
N LEU A 35 -35.71 0.01 19.19
CA LEU A 35 -36.83 0.87 18.76
C LEU A 35 -37.40 0.35 17.43
N PHE A 36 -36.58 0.08 16.43
CA PHE A 36 -36.99 -0.47 15.15
C PHE A 36 -37.79 -1.78 15.34
N ARG A 37 -37.18 -2.73 16.08
CA ARG A 37 -37.80 -4.03 16.34
C ARG A 37 -39.16 -3.92 17.02
N SER A 38 -39.35 -2.95 17.93
CA SER A 38 -40.62 -2.73 18.60
C SER A 38 -41.78 -2.34 17.65
N LYS A 39 -41.43 -1.77 16.48
CA LYS A 39 -42.41 -1.30 15.47
C LYS A 39 -42.55 -2.24 14.28
N PHE A 40 -41.45 -2.79 13.80
CA PHE A 40 -41.39 -3.52 12.54
C PHE A 40 -41.11 -5.03 12.72
N GLY A 41 -40.80 -5.48 13.92
CA GLY A 41 -40.37 -6.85 14.18
C GLY A 41 -38.87 -7.09 13.89
N GLY A 42 -38.48 -8.34 13.80
CA GLY A 42 -37.08 -8.75 13.61
C GLY A 42 -36.63 -9.71 14.71
N ARG A 43 -35.47 -10.36 14.49
CA ARG A 43 -34.89 -11.31 15.46
C ARG A 43 -34.55 -10.61 16.77
N THR A 44 -34.52 -11.40 17.86
CA THR A 44 -34.05 -10.87 19.16
C THR A 44 -32.55 -10.64 19.13
N GLU A 45 -32.06 -9.71 19.96
CA GLU A 45 -30.62 -9.50 20.17
C GLU A 45 -29.93 -10.83 20.57
N ARG A 46 -30.57 -11.63 21.43
CA ARG A 46 -30.09 -12.97 21.82
C ARG A 46 -29.93 -13.89 20.62
N SER A 47 -30.86 -13.87 19.65
CA SER A 47 -30.75 -14.67 18.43
C SER A 47 -29.54 -14.26 17.59
N PHE A 48 -29.27 -12.97 17.42
CA PHE A 48 -28.08 -12.50 16.73
C PHE A 48 -26.78 -12.81 17.50
N HIS A 49 -26.81 -12.77 18.83
CA HIS A 49 -25.69 -13.24 19.64
C HIS A 49 -25.41 -14.73 19.42
N GLN A 50 -26.46 -15.57 19.36
CA GLN A 50 -26.31 -16.99 19.07
C GLN A 50 -25.76 -17.26 17.65
N ILE A 51 -26.13 -16.43 16.67
CA ILE A 51 -25.54 -16.53 15.32
C ILE A 51 -24.03 -16.22 15.39
N ARG A 52 -23.66 -15.15 16.06
CA ARG A 52 -22.23 -14.76 16.21
C ARG A 52 -21.42 -15.76 17.03
N SER A 53 -22.00 -16.40 18.02
CA SER A 53 -21.29 -17.39 18.85
C SER A 53 -20.93 -18.68 18.12
N LYS A 54 -21.47 -18.91 16.91
CA LYS A 54 -21.06 -20.00 16.04
C LYS A 54 -19.76 -19.73 15.27
N THR A 55 -19.36 -18.45 15.18
CA THR A 55 -18.09 -18.10 14.56
C THR A 55 -16.93 -18.46 15.50
N PRO A 56 -15.82 -19.01 14.99
CA PRO A 56 -14.65 -19.31 15.82
C PRO A 56 -14.19 -18.10 16.63
N ILE A 57 -13.76 -18.35 17.87
CA ILE A 57 -13.42 -17.31 18.83
C ILE A 57 -12.24 -16.48 18.31
N PHE A 58 -12.37 -15.15 18.42
CA PHE A 58 -11.30 -14.23 18.13
C PHE A 58 -10.51 -13.91 19.41
N ARG A 59 -9.18 -14.04 19.35
CA ARG A 59 -8.27 -13.79 20.47
C ARG A 59 -7.30 -12.64 20.16
N SER A 60 -6.70 -12.10 21.22
CA SER A 60 -5.77 -10.97 21.15
C SER A 60 -4.33 -11.36 20.83
N SER A 61 -4.13 -12.51 20.21
CA SER A 61 -2.80 -12.99 19.80
C SER A 61 -2.92 -13.94 18.61
N ILE A 62 -1.80 -14.24 17.98
CA ILE A 62 -1.72 -15.21 16.89
C ILE A 62 -1.86 -16.61 17.50
N THR A 63 -2.98 -17.25 17.22
CA THR A 63 -3.32 -18.58 17.76
C THR A 63 -3.82 -19.50 16.66
N PRO A 64 -3.85 -20.83 16.87
CA PRO A 64 -4.45 -21.77 15.91
C PRO A 64 -5.89 -21.43 15.50
N CYS A 65 -6.64 -20.72 16.36
CA CYS A 65 -7.98 -20.24 15.99
C CYS A 65 -8.00 -19.32 14.75
N ALA A 66 -6.87 -18.71 14.37
CA ALA A 66 -6.75 -17.95 13.14
C ALA A 66 -6.96 -18.83 11.90
N TYR A 67 -6.41 -20.06 11.91
CA TYR A 67 -6.63 -21.03 10.84
C TYR A 67 -8.10 -21.42 10.74
N ASP A 68 -8.75 -21.78 11.87
CA ASP A 68 -10.16 -22.19 11.89
C ASP A 68 -11.07 -21.08 11.33
N ARG A 69 -10.77 -19.83 11.69
CA ARG A 69 -11.49 -18.65 11.18
C ARG A 69 -11.31 -18.47 9.69
N ALA A 70 -10.07 -18.61 9.19
CA ALA A 70 -9.77 -18.51 7.77
C ALA A 70 -10.44 -19.63 6.95
N ARG A 71 -10.40 -20.86 7.46
CA ARG A 71 -11.09 -22.01 6.85
C ARG A 71 -12.60 -21.80 6.79
N GLN A 72 -13.21 -21.35 7.89
CA GLN A 72 -14.63 -21.03 7.91
C GLN A 72 -14.98 -19.92 6.92
N TYR A 73 -14.14 -18.88 6.84
CA TYR A 73 -14.33 -17.78 5.89
C TYR A 73 -14.27 -18.27 4.43
N CYS A 74 -13.31 -19.11 4.06
CA CYS A 74 -13.27 -19.72 2.73
C CYS A 74 -14.55 -20.55 2.47
N SER A 75 -14.98 -21.37 3.44
CA SER A 75 -16.20 -22.17 3.33
C SER A 75 -17.46 -21.32 3.16
N ASP A 76 -17.58 -20.20 3.90
CA ASP A 76 -18.74 -19.30 3.84
C ASP A 76 -18.93 -18.67 2.44
N TYR A 77 -17.83 -18.52 1.69
CA TYR A 77 -17.84 -17.98 0.32
C TYR A 77 -17.68 -19.08 -0.75
N GLY A 78 -17.69 -20.36 -0.38
CA GLY A 78 -17.47 -21.46 -1.32
C GLY A 78 -16.12 -21.40 -2.02
N TYR A 79 -15.12 -20.82 -1.36
CA TYR A 79 -13.78 -20.63 -1.91
C TYR A 79 -12.89 -21.82 -1.55
N PRO A 80 -12.14 -22.40 -2.50
CA PRO A 80 -11.28 -23.53 -2.23
C PRO A 80 -10.07 -23.13 -1.36
N LEU A 81 -9.61 -24.04 -0.50
CA LEU A 81 -8.49 -23.77 0.42
C LEU A 81 -7.14 -23.63 -0.30
N ASP A 82 -7.02 -24.26 -1.48
CA ASP A 82 -5.87 -24.13 -2.39
C ASP A 82 -5.93 -22.89 -3.28
N GLY A 83 -7.01 -22.12 -3.21
CA GLY A 83 -7.14 -20.84 -3.90
C GLY A 83 -6.22 -19.75 -3.31
N PRO A 84 -5.71 -18.82 -4.14
CA PRO A 84 -4.80 -17.79 -3.69
C PRO A 84 -5.45 -16.84 -2.67
N LEU A 85 -4.76 -16.61 -1.54
CA LEU A 85 -5.16 -15.71 -0.48
C LEU A 85 -4.09 -14.64 -0.28
N ALA A 86 -4.52 -13.42 0.06
CA ALA A 86 -3.63 -12.30 0.36
C ALA A 86 -3.71 -11.92 1.85
N ILE A 87 -2.57 -11.56 2.45
CA ILE A 87 -2.50 -11.00 3.80
C ILE A 87 -2.16 -9.51 3.69
N GLY A 88 -2.98 -8.66 4.32
CA GLY A 88 -2.68 -7.26 4.56
C GLY A 88 -2.29 -7.04 6.01
N VAL A 89 -1.27 -6.21 6.25
CA VAL A 89 -0.77 -5.87 7.59
C VAL A 89 -0.67 -4.36 7.73
N ASP A 90 -1.16 -3.84 8.85
CA ASP A 90 -1.02 -2.42 9.15
C ASP A 90 -1.20 -2.16 10.66
N ASP A 91 -0.67 -1.04 11.12
CA ASP A 91 -0.69 -0.61 12.52
C ASP A 91 -1.59 0.62 12.70
N THR A 92 -2.30 0.69 13.83
CA THR A 92 -3.06 1.88 14.20
C THR A 92 -2.89 2.25 15.67
N ALA A 93 -3.19 3.50 16.03
CA ALA A 93 -3.14 3.95 17.41
C ALA A 93 -4.16 3.22 18.29
N LEU A 94 -3.76 2.91 19.50
CA LEU A 94 -4.53 2.27 20.55
C LEU A 94 -4.56 3.17 21.78
N LEU A 95 -5.72 3.30 22.41
CA LEU A 95 -5.81 3.98 23.70
C LEU A 95 -5.14 3.10 24.78
N GLU A 96 -4.08 3.61 25.38
CA GLU A 96 -3.30 2.90 26.41
C GLU A 96 -4.14 2.63 27.66
N ALA A 97 -4.66 1.42 27.78
CA ALA A 97 -5.43 1.01 28.95
C ALA A 97 -5.32 -0.50 29.20
N ILE A 98 -4.97 -0.86 30.40
CA ILE A 98 -5.05 -2.25 30.87
C ILE A 98 -6.50 -2.53 31.25
N ARG A 99 -7.05 -3.61 30.70
CA ARG A 99 -8.43 -4.02 30.93
C ARG A 99 -8.51 -5.49 31.31
N PRO A 100 -9.35 -5.87 32.29
CA PRO A 100 -9.61 -7.28 32.58
C PRO A 100 -10.47 -7.89 31.48
N PHE A 101 -10.10 -9.07 31.07
CA PHE A 101 -10.81 -9.89 30.07
C PHE A 101 -10.98 -11.31 30.60
N PHE A 102 -12.22 -11.79 30.62
CA PHE A 102 -12.50 -13.19 30.94
C PHE A 102 -12.52 -14.03 29.68
N ASP A 103 -11.65 -15.02 29.59
CA ASP A 103 -11.65 -16.00 28.51
C ASP A 103 -12.53 -17.21 28.89
N PRO A 104 -13.70 -17.39 28.25
CA PRO A 104 -14.61 -18.46 28.59
C PRO A 104 -14.09 -19.86 28.23
N VAL A 105 -13.07 -19.97 27.36
CA VAL A 105 -12.49 -21.25 26.95
C VAL A 105 -11.54 -21.79 28.00
N SER A 106 -10.62 -20.96 28.47
CA SER A 106 -9.71 -21.33 29.56
C SER A 106 -10.33 -21.17 30.94
N ASN A 107 -11.50 -20.51 31.06
CA ASN A 107 -12.17 -20.15 32.31
C ASN A 107 -11.27 -19.33 33.24
N LYS A 108 -10.48 -18.40 32.66
CA LYS A 108 -9.50 -17.58 33.36
C LYS A 108 -9.66 -16.10 33.07
N TRP A 109 -9.17 -15.28 33.99
CA TRP A 109 -9.06 -13.83 33.78
C TRP A 109 -7.68 -13.46 33.26
N PHE A 110 -7.65 -12.52 32.30
CA PHE A 110 -6.44 -11.96 31.74
C PHE A 110 -6.47 -10.44 31.81
N ALA A 111 -5.29 -9.84 31.95
CA ALA A 111 -5.07 -8.42 31.67
C ALA A 111 -4.65 -8.25 30.21
N ILE A 112 -5.36 -7.43 29.46
CA ILE A 112 -5.08 -7.11 28.06
C ILE A 112 -4.80 -5.62 27.91
N GLY A 113 -4.11 -5.23 26.82
CA GLY A 113 -3.64 -3.87 26.58
C GLY A 113 -2.19 -3.63 27.05
N LEU A 114 -1.48 -4.71 27.34
CA LEU A 114 -0.03 -4.76 27.49
C LEU A 114 0.62 -5.18 26.17
N VAL A 115 1.86 -4.80 25.95
CA VAL A 115 2.64 -5.24 24.78
C VAL A 115 2.87 -6.75 24.85
N GLY A 116 2.56 -7.46 23.76
CA GLY A 116 2.66 -8.92 23.68
C GLY A 116 1.36 -9.63 24.04
N ASP A 117 1.49 -10.86 24.57
CA ASP A 117 0.36 -11.70 24.91
C ASP A 117 -0.38 -11.25 26.17
N PRO A 118 -1.66 -11.61 26.31
CA PRO A 118 -2.43 -11.36 27.53
C PRO A 118 -1.78 -11.98 28.76
N VAL A 119 -1.73 -11.25 29.85
CA VAL A 119 -1.16 -11.71 31.12
C VAL A 119 -2.26 -12.30 32.01
N GLU A 120 -2.11 -13.55 32.43
CA GLU A 120 -3.07 -14.20 33.33
C GLU A 120 -3.11 -13.49 34.70
N VAL A 121 -4.31 -13.17 35.16
CA VAL A 121 -4.54 -12.60 36.49
C VAL A 121 -4.65 -13.76 37.51
N VAL A 122 -3.57 -13.99 38.21
CA VAL A 122 -3.47 -15.09 39.20
C VAL A 122 -3.64 -14.61 40.65
N HIS A 123 -3.71 -13.31 40.89
CA HIS A 123 -3.84 -12.70 42.19
C HIS A 123 -5.27 -12.25 42.46
N ASP A 124 -5.74 -12.42 43.69
CA ASP A 124 -7.04 -11.93 44.14
C ASP A 124 -7.01 -10.44 44.52
N SER A 125 -5.82 -9.88 44.73
CA SER A 125 -5.59 -8.48 45.08
C SER A 125 -5.14 -7.66 43.87
N ALA A 126 -5.77 -6.51 43.66
CA ALA A 126 -5.38 -5.58 42.60
C ALA A 126 -3.98 -4.98 42.80
N ASP A 127 -3.55 -4.84 44.07
CA ASP A 127 -2.23 -4.29 44.39
C ASP A 127 -1.12 -5.30 44.15
N GLU A 128 -1.33 -6.59 44.47
CA GLU A 128 -0.38 -7.65 44.17
C GLU A 128 -0.24 -7.83 42.63
N PHE A 129 -1.36 -7.76 41.91
CA PHE A 129 -1.31 -7.83 40.44
C PHE A 129 -0.59 -6.61 39.81
N ARG A 130 -0.81 -5.40 40.35
CA ARG A 130 -0.07 -4.21 39.92
C ARG A 130 1.43 -4.36 40.17
N GLN A 131 1.82 -4.86 41.34
CA GLN A 131 3.23 -5.13 41.67
C GLN A 131 3.83 -6.15 40.69
N GLN A 132 3.11 -7.24 40.38
CA GLN A 132 3.54 -8.23 39.38
C GLN A 132 3.82 -7.58 38.01
N LEU A 133 2.94 -6.68 37.54
CA LEU A 133 3.13 -6.00 36.26
C LEU A 133 4.33 -5.05 36.28
N GLU A 134 4.58 -4.36 37.40
CA GLU A 134 5.74 -3.48 37.61
C GLU A 134 7.04 -4.29 37.66
N ASP A 135 7.06 -5.38 38.41
CA ASP A 135 8.24 -6.25 38.58
C ASP A 135 8.63 -6.96 37.26
N THR A 136 7.66 -7.27 36.42
CA THR A 136 7.89 -7.91 35.11
C THR A 136 8.16 -6.91 33.98
N GLY A 137 8.08 -5.60 34.24
CA GLY A 137 8.38 -4.54 33.29
C GLY A 137 7.44 -4.48 32.10
N HIS A 138 6.20 -4.90 32.27
CA HIS A 138 5.21 -4.86 31.20
C HIS A 138 4.86 -3.42 30.76
N GLU A 139 5.08 -3.12 29.48
CA GLU A 139 4.72 -1.84 28.85
C GLU A 139 3.26 -1.85 28.39
N LYS A 140 2.55 -0.71 28.55
CA LYS A 140 1.23 -0.54 27.94
C LYS A 140 1.34 -0.41 26.44
N ALA A 141 0.42 -1.04 25.73
CA ALA A 141 0.38 -0.98 24.30
C ALA A 141 -0.27 0.34 23.81
N GLY A 142 0.48 1.11 23.02
CA GLY A 142 0.01 2.33 22.37
C GLY A 142 -0.38 2.12 20.90
N LYS A 143 -0.15 0.92 20.36
CA LYS A 143 -0.52 0.56 18.97
C LYS A 143 -1.15 -0.82 18.89
N LEU A 144 -2.03 -0.96 17.92
CA LEU A 144 -2.62 -2.22 17.47
C LEU A 144 -2.00 -2.60 16.13
N ARG A 145 -1.38 -3.77 16.05
CA ARG A 145 -1.06 -4.44 14.79
C ARG A 145 -2.23 -5.32 14.39
N LEU A 146 -2.66 -5.23 13.14
CA LEU A 146 -3.82 -5.95 12.62
C LEU A 146 -3.49 -6.63 11.31
N TRP A 147 -3.88 -7.89 11.18
CA TRP A 147 -3.78 -8.65 9.94
C TRP A 147 -5.16 -8.93 9.37
N THR A 148 -5.32 -8.65 8.08
CA THR A 148 -6.49 -9.04 7.30
C THR A 148 -6.14 -10.16 6.36
N LEU A 149 -7.03 -11.13 6.22
CA LEU A 149 -7.00 -12.14 5.17
C LEU A 149 -8.03 -11.78 4.10
N GLN A 150 -7.63 -11.90 2.84
CA GLN A 150 -8.48 -11.57 1.71
C GLN A 150 -8.59 -12.73 0.74
N ILE A 151 -9.81 -13.09 0.39
CA ILE A 151 -10.09 -13.81 -0.84
C ILE A 151 -10.07 -12.75 -1.96
N PRO A 152 -9.14 -12.84 -2.94
CA PRO A 152 -9.01 -11.83 -3.98
C PRO A 152 -10.11 -11.99 -5.04
N LEU A 153 -11.36 -11.85 -4.62
CA LEU A 153 -12.56 -11.86 -5.48
C LEU A 153 -13.41 -10.63 -5.19
N ALA A 154 -14.15 -10.20 -6.21
CA ALA A 154 -15.12 -9.12 -6.09
C ALA A 154 -16.19 -9.44 -5.03
N HIS A 155 -16.62 -8.44 -4.30
CA HIS A 155 -17.68 -8.52 -3.28
C HIS A 155 -17.40 -9.42 -2.07
N VAL A 156 -16.19 -9.93 -1.91
CA VAL A 156 -15.77 -10.67 -0.72
C VAL A 156 -15.09 -9.69 0.26
N PRO A 157 -15.64 -9.49 1.46
CA PRO A 157 -15.04 -8.58 2.45
C PRO A 157 -13.77 -9.17 3.05
N PRO A 158 -12.78 -8.35 3.45
CA PRO A 158 -11.63 -8.85 4.17
C PRO A 158 -12.03 -9.41 5.54
N LEU A 159 -11.33 -10.44 5.99
CA LEU A 159 -11.46 -11.01 7.32
C LEU A 159 -10.35 -10.48 8.24
N VAL A 160 -10.70 -9.88 9.38
CA VAL A 160 -9.71 -9.64 10.45
C VAL A 160 -9.30 -11.00 11.02
N ILE A 161 -8.06 -11.42 10.74
CA ILE A 161 -7.60 -12.77 11.10
C ILE A 161 -6.83 -12.81 12.41
N ALA A 162 -6.02 -11.80 12.66
CA ALA A 162 -5.24 -11.67 13.90
C ALA A 162 -5.08 -10.20 14.30
N VAL A 163 -4.81 -9.98 15.58
CA VAL A 163 -4.40 -8.68 16.14
C VAL A 163 -3.34 -8.91 17.20
N ALA A 164 -2.45 -7.93 17.36
CA ALA A 164 -1.47 -7.90 18.44
C ALA A 164 -1.37 -6.51 19.06
N ALA A 165 -1.19 -6.46 20.36
CA ALA A 165 -0.90 -5.25 21.10
C ALA A 165 0.61 -4.97 21.03
N ILE A 166 1.01 -3.82 20.46
CA ILE A 166 2.42 -3.44 20.29
C ILE A 166 2.68 -2.02 20.81
N SER A 167 3.94 -1.64 20.92
CA SER A 167 4.34 -0.26 21.22
C SER A 167 5.02 0.40 20.03
N SER A 168 5.22 1.72 20.12
CA SER A 168 6.01 2.46 19.14
C SER A 168 7.50 2.05 19.12
N ARG A 169 7.96 1.33 20.17
CA ARG A 169 9.32 0.82 20.31
C ARG A 169 9.49 -0.62 19.83
N THR A 170 8.41 -1.27 19.41
CA THR A 170 8.48 -2.64 18.89
C THR A 170 9.40 -2.66 17.67
N ASN A 171 10.47 -3.45 17.75
CA ASN A 171 11.48 -3.52 16.69
C ASN A 171 11.03 -4.40 15.50
N SER A 172 11.72 -4.25 14.38
CA SER A 172 11.42 -4.96 13.12
C SER A 172 11.50 -6.49 13.26
N SER A 173 12.45 -7.01 14.05
CA SER A 173 12.59 -8.46 14.25
C SER A 173 11.41 -9.06 15.03
N THR A 174 10.83 -8.31 15.98
CA THR A 174 9.61 -8.74 16.67
C THR A 174 8.41 -8.72 15.73
N LEU A 175 8.28 -7.69 14.88
CA LEU A 175 7.23 -7.62 13.85
C LEU A 175 7.37 -8.79 12.86
N ALA A 176 8.59 -9.06 12.40
CA ALA A 176 8.90 -10.18 11.50
C ALA A 176 8.50 -11.53 12.10
N ARG A 177 8.81 -11.75 13.39
CA ARG A 177 8.43 -12.99 14.09
C ARG A 177 6.92 -13.15 14.17
N MET A 178 6.17 -12.07 14.45
CA MET A 178 4.70 -12.12 14.44
C MET A 178 4.15 -12.51 13.07
N ASP A 179 4.72 -11.96 11.99
CA ASP A 179 4.32 -12.32 10.64
C ASP A 179 4.65 -13.78 10.31
N GLU A 180 5.83 -14.26 10.71
CA GLU A 180 6.24 -15.66 10.56
C GLU A 180 5.32 -16.61 11.33
N ASP A 181 4.99 -16.26 12.58
CA ASP A 181 4.06 -17.06 13.42
C ASP A 181 2.68 -17.16 12.77
N LEU A 182 2.15 -16.07 12.20
CA LEU A 182 0.89 -16.10 11.47
C LEU A 182 0.97 -16.97 10.21
N LEU A 183 2.01 -16.80 9.39
CA LEU A 183 2.23 -17.63 8.20
C LEU A 183 2.35 -19.11 8.59
N ARG A 184 3.05 -19.42 9.66
CA ARG A 184 3.20 -20.79 10.19
C ARG A 184 1.84 -21.39 10.56
N VAL A 185 1.00 -20.64 11.28
CA VAL A 185 -0.35 -21.08 11.67
C VAL A 185 -1.24 -21.35 10.44
N LEU A 186 -1.14 -20.52 9.39
CA LEU A 186 -1.99 -20.65 8.21
C LEU A 186 -1.50 -21.68 7.19
N MET A 187 -0.18 -21.80 7.02
CA MET A 187 0.43 -22.54 5.92
C MET A 187 0.98 -23.92 6.36
N LYS A 188 1.30 -24.10 7.66
CA LYS A 188 1.87 -25.36 8.18
C LYS A 188 0.78 -26.18 8.86
N HIS A 189 -0.18 -26.65 8.07
CA HIS A 189 -1.34 -27.43 8.50
C HIS A 189 -1.52 -28.64 7.57
N GLU A 190 -2.33 -29.65 7.96
CA GLU A 190 -2.65 -30.81 7.10
C GLU A 190 -3.35 -30.38 5.80
N GLU A 191 -4.26 -29.40 5.90
CA GLU A 191 -4.90 -28.72 4.77
C GLU A 191 -4.40 -27.25 4.75
N PRO A 192 -3.23 -26.95 4.17
CA PRO A 192 -2.64 -25.62 4.25
C PRO A 192 -3.44 -24.61 3.43
N LEU A 193 -3.57 -23.40 3.95
CA LEU A 193 -4.10 -22.27 3.16
C LEU A 193 -3.05 -21.76 2.19
N ARG A 194 -3.47 -21.38 0.98
CA ARG A 194 -2.59 -20.90 -0.08
C ARG A 194 -2.37 -19.39 0.04
N ILE A 195 -1.35 -18.98 0.79
CA ILE A 195 -0.98 -17.56 0.90
C ILE A 195 -0.02 -17.20 -0.23
N VAL A 196 -0.41 -16.24 -1.09
CA VAL A 196 0.39 -15.82 -2.25
C VAL A 196 1.06 -14.46 -2.05
N SER A 197 0.61 -13.68 -1.09
CA SER A 197 1.21 -12.36 -0.80
C SER A 197 1.04 -11.93 0.64
N ILE A 198 2.01 -11.12 1.10
CA ILE A 198 1.91 -10.34 2.32
C ILE A 198 2.17 -8.87 1.96
N GLY A 199 1.17 -8.02 2.19
CA GLY A 199 1.18 -6.60 1.86
C GLY A 199 1.23 -5.73 3.11
N SER A 200 2.02 -4.66 3.07
CA SER A 200 2.10 -3.67 4.17
C SER A 200 2.28 -2.25 3.63
N ASP A 201 2.23 -1.27 4.53
CA ASP A 201 2.60 0.10 4.21
C ASP A 201 4.11 0.24 3.96
N GLY A 202 4.55 1.42 3.48
CA GLY A 202 5.94 1.69 3.16
C GLY A 202 6.79 2.15 4.34
N ALA A 203 6.32 2.02 5.59
CA ALA A 203 7.09 2.44 6.76
C ALA A 203 8.44 1.70 6.84
N ILE A 204 9.48 2.39 7.30
CA ILE A 204 10.84 1.84 7.42
C ILE A 204 10.84 0.58 8.29
N SER A 205 10.10 0.60 9.41
CA SER A 205 9.95 -0.56 10.30
C SER A 205 9.33 -1.77 9.59
N GLU A 206 8.32 -1.55 8.72
CA GLU A 206 7.68 -2.62 7.97
C GLU A 206 8.62 -3.21 6.90
N ARG A 207 9.30 -2.36 6.13
CA ARG A 207 10.26 -2.83 5.13
C ARG A 207 11.39 -3.64 5.76
N LYS A 208 11.90 -3.18 6.91
CA LYS A 208 12.91 -3.92 7.67
C LYS A 208 12.33 -5.22 8.24
N ALA A 209 11.09 -5.22 8.74
CA ALA A 209 10.44 -6.45 9.20
C ALA A 209 10.28 -7.49 8.08
N ARG A 210 10.03 -7.07 6.82
CA ARG A 210 10.01 -7.99 5.67
C ARG A 210 11.39 -8.59 5.40
N GLN A 211 12.45 -7.82 5.52
CA GLN A 211 13.82 -8.33 5.38
C GLN A 211 14.19 -9.29 6.52
N ASP A 212 13.84 -8.94 7.75
CA ASP A 212 14.06 -9.78 8.93
C ASP A 212 13.28 -11.11 8.81
N LEU A 213 12.04 -11.09 8.29
CA LEU A 213 11.23 -12.27 8.00
C LEU A 213 11.93 -13.19 6.98
N ILE A 214 12.39 -12.64 5.86
CA ILE A 214 13.11 -13.39 4.83
C ILE A 214 14.38 -14.02 5.44
N ALA A 215 15.16 -13.22 6.16
CA ALA A 215 16.41 -13.69 6.80
C ALA A 215 16.13 -14.81 7.82
N SER A 216 15.06 -14.68 8.63
CA SER A 216 14.65 -15.69 9.62
C SER A 216 14.32 -17.01 8.96
N VAL A 217 13.40 -17.02 7.99
CA VAL A 217 12.92 -18.28 7.37
C VAL A 217 14.02 -18.95 6.54
N VAL A 218 14.94 -18.19 5.94
CA VAL A 218 16.09 -18.75 5.23
C VAL A 218 17.12 -19.33 6.21
N SER A 219 17.42 -18.64 7.31
CA SER A 219 18.40 -19.11 8.30
C SER A 219 17.94 -20.35 9.06
N THR A 220 16.64 -20.50 9.26
CA THR A 220 16.05 -21.69 9.91
C THR A 220 15.85 -22.87 8.95
N GLY A 221 16.07 -22.69 7.65
CA GLY A 221 15.83 -23.71 6.63
C GLY A 221 14.36 -23.96 6.33
N GLU A 222 13.45 -23.12 6.83
CA GLU A 222 12.01 -23.23 6.57
C GLU A 222 11.58 -22.46 5.31
N GLY A 223 12.51 -21.74 4.66
CA GLY A 223 12.29 -21.02 3.41
C GLY A 223 13.55 -20.82 2.59
N GLU A 224 13.34 -20.38 1.36
CA GLU A 224 14.39 -20.02 0.40
C GLU A 224 13.92 -18.87 -0.49
N ILE A 225 14.89 -18.13 -1.05
CA ILE A 225 14.60 -17.11 -2.05
C ILE A 225 14.68 -17.75 -3.43
N LEU A 226 13.60 -17.72 -4.16
CA LEU A 226 13.55 -18.04 -5.59
C LEU A 226 13.71 -16.76 -6.38
N VAL A 227 14.50 -16.79 -7.43
CA VAL A 227 14.71 -15.61 -8.28
C VAL A 227 14.22 -15.92 -9.70
N ARG A 228 13.32 -15.08 -10.19
CA ARG A 228 12.95 -15.03 -11.61
C ARG A 228 13.77 -13.96 -12.31
N HIS A 229 14.16 -14.23 -13.54
CA HIS A 229 14.98 -13.34 -14.34
C HIS A 229 14.20 -12.89 -15.57
N ILE A 230 14.24 -11.58 -15.84
CA ILE A 230 13.74 -10.97 -17.08
C ILE A 230 14.94 -10.40 -17.79
N LYS A 231 15.11 -10.72 -19.06
CA LYS A 231 16.28 -10.25 -19.85
C LYS A 231 16.28 -8.73 -19.95
N HIS A 232 17.43 -8.11 -19.67
CA HIS A 232 17.58 -6.68 -19.91
C HIS A 232 17.65 -6.42 -21.43
N PRO A 233 16.86 -5.47 -21.96
CA PRO A 233 16.74 -5.29 -23.41
C PRO A 233 17.99 -4.78 -24.12
N ASP A 234 18.91 -4.09 -23.41
CA ASP A 234 20.17 -3.59 -23.96
C ASP A 234 21.20 -4.70 -24.23
N GLY A 235 20.96 -5.91 -23.73
CA GLY A 235 21.84 -7.07 -23.88
C GLY A 235 23.17 -6.96 -23.16
N ARG A 236 23.40 -5.90 -22.37
CA ARG A 236 24.64 -5.59 -21.65
C ARG A 236 24.45 -5.58 -20.15
N SER A 237 23.36 -4.99 -19.68
CA SER A 237 23.01 -4.90 -18.26
C SER A 237 22.59 -6.26 -17.71
N PRO A 238 22.77 -6.50 -16.40
CA PRO A 238 22.32 -7.73 -15.78
C PRO A 238 20.78 -7.87 -15.90
N PRO A 239 20.27 -9.11 -15.92
CA PRO A 239 18.84 -9.34 -15.98
C PRO A 239 18.13 -8.71 -14.77
N ILE A 240 16.90 -8.26 -14.98
CA ILE A 240 16.04 -7.79 -13.89
C ILE A 240 15.69 -9.01 -13.03
N THR A 241 15.93 -8.91 -11.74
CA THR A 241 15.64 -9.98 -10.77
C THR A 241 14.33 -9.71 -10.05
N VAL A 242 13.47 -10.73 -9.99
CA VAL A 242 12.21 -10.70 -9.24
C VAL A 242 12.30 -11.76 -8.14
N PRO A 243 12.55 -11.36 -6.89
CA PRO A 243 12.64 -12.29 -5.78
C PRO A 243 11.24 -12.76 -5.37
N LEU A 244 11.11 -14.06 -5.15
CA LEU A 244 9.95 -14.72 -4.57
C LEU A 244 10.39 -15.46 -3.31
N LEU A 245 9.59 -15.45 -2.28
CA LEU A 245 9.88 -16.17 -1.04
C LEU A 245 9.14 -17.52 -1.05
N ARG A 246 9.90 -18.63 -1.06
CA ARG A 246 9.31 -19.92 -0.70
C ARG A 246 9.41 -20.06 0.81
N VAL A 247 8.28 -20.27 1.47
CA VAL A 247 8.19 -20.51 2.92
C VAL A 247 7.16 -21.59 3.20
N PHE A 248 7.47 -22.52 4.10
CA PHE A 248 6.65 -23.68 4.44
C PHE A 248 6.16 -24.46 3.20
N GLY A 249 7.01 -24.55 2.17
CA GLY A 249 6.71 -25.26 0.91
C GLY A 249 5.89 -24.48 -0.11
N GLN A 250 5.39 -23.29 0.20
CA GLN A 250 4.59 -22.45 -0.70
C GLN A 250 5.35 -21.20 -1.13
N VAL A 251 5.01 -20.66 -2.31
CA VAL A 251 5.64 -19.45 -2.86
C VAL A 251 4.72 -18.26 -2.65
N LEU A 252 5.26 -17.20 -2.08
CA LEU A 252 4.60 -15.91 -1.90
C LEU A 252 5.51 -14.75 -2.34
N THR A 253 4.92 -13.58 -2.53
CA THR A 253 5.63 -12.33 -2.80
C THR A 253 5.29 -11.26 -1.77
N ILE A 254 6.23 -10.34 -1.58
CA ILE A 254 6.05 -9.17 -0.71
C ILE A 254 5.46 -8.05 -1.55
N ILE A 255 4.38 -7.44 -1.05
CA ILE A 255 3.67 -6.36 -1.71
C ILE A 255 3.78 -5.08 -0.89
N GLN A 256 4.07 -4.01 -1.59
CA GLN A 256 3.96 -2.66 -1.07
C GLN A 256 2.57 -2.08 -1.39
N ASP A 257 1.98 -1.33 -0.48
CA ASP A 257 0.74 -0.61 -0.78
C ASP A 257 0.97 0.48 -1.83
N SER A 258 0.27 0.39 -2.96
CA SER A 258 0.44 1.29 -4.10
C SER A 258 -0.08 2.71 -3.82
N LYS A 259 -1.13 2.86 -3.00
CA LYS A 259 -1.64 4.17 -2.59
C LYS A 259 -0.66 4.87 -1.66
N HIS A 260 -0.02 4.11 -0.77
CA HIS A 260 1.04 4.64 0.09
C HIS A 260 2.26 5.09 -0.74
N CYS A 261 2.65 4.33 -1.76
CA CYS A 261 3.67 4.76 -2.72
C CYS A 261 3.30 6.10 -3.39
N ARG A 262 2.06 6.26 -3.84
CA ARG A 262 1.56 7.50 -4.46
C ARG A 262 1.68 8.69 -3.50
N LYS A 263 1.31 8.52 -2.23
CA LYS A 263 1.51 9.55 -1.18
C LYS A 263 2.99 9.88 -1.00
N THR A 264 3.85 8.87 -0.94
CA THR A 264 5.29 9.04 -0.78
C THR A 264 5.91 9.79 -1.94
N LEU A 265 5.56 9.47 -3.18
CA LEU A 265 6.05 10.16 -4.37
C LEU A 265 5.58 11.64 -4.42
N ARG A 266 4.30 11.90 -4.07
CA ARG A 266 3.80 13.26 -3.89
C ARG A 266 4.59 14.01 -2.81
N ASN A 267 4.79 13.41 -1.66
CA ASN A 267 5.48 14.05 -0.54
C ASN A 267 6.95 14.33 -0.86
N ASN A 268 7.61 13.48 -1.65
CA ASN A 268 8.97 13.74 -2.15
C ASN A 268 9.02 14.99 -3.03
N LEU A 269 8.08 15.15 -3.97
CA LEU A 269 7.97 16.33 -4.82
C LEU A 269 7.66 17.61 -3.99
N PHE A 270 6.92 17.46 -2.90
CA PHE A 270 6.44 18.58 -2.07
C PHE A 270 7.37 18.90 -0.89
N SER A 271 8.40 18.10 -0.63
CA SER A 271 9.28 18.27 0.53
C SER A 271 10.03 19.62 0.54
N GLY A 272 10.24 20.22 -0.65
CA GLY A 272 11.04 21.42 -0.82
C GLY A 272 12.55 21.20 -0.60
N ALA A 273 12.95 20.05 -0.08
CA ALA A 273 14.35 19.66 0.11
C ALA A 273 14.97 19.07 -1.16
N ARG A 274 14.15 18.77 -2.16
CA ARG A 274 14.57 18.11 -3.40
C ARG A 274 14.09 18.88 -4.61
N ALA A 275 14.96 18.95 -5.61
CA ALA A 275 14.63 19.43 -6.95
C ALA A 275 14.99 18.29 -7.92
N PHE A 276 14.00 17.65 -8.53
CA PHE A 276 14.23 16.51 -9.41
C PHE A 276 14.86 16.97 -10.72
N VAL A 277 16.10 16.58 -10.95
CA VAL A 277 16.81 16.91 -12.20
C VAL A 277 16.61 15.75 -13.19
N LEU A 278 15.85 16.04 -14.24
CA LEU A 278 15.49 15.10 -15.30
C LEU A 278 16.06 15.66 -16.62
N ALA A 279 17.30 15.30 -16.91
CA ALA A 279 18.08 15.84 -18.04
C ALA A 279 18.11 17.37 -18.05
N ARG A 280 17.46 18.01 -19.04
CA ARG A 280 17.40 19.47 -19.18
C ARG A 280 16.26 20.10 -18.38
N HIS A 281 15.50 19.32 -17.63
CA HIS A 281 14.33 19.77 -16.90
C HIS A 281 14.51 19.59 -15.39
N VAL A 282 14.10 20.61 -14.64
CA VAL A 282 14.04 20.54 -13.18
C VAL A 282 12.58 20.53 -12.75
N THR A 283 12.23 19.56 -11.92
CA THR A 283 10.86 19.41 -11.40
C THR A 283 10.87 19.67 -9.91
N PHE A 284 10.01 20.57 -9.46
CA PHE A 284 9.94 21.00 -8.06
C PHE A 284 8.54 21.51 -7.69
N TYR A 285 8.31 21.65 -6.41
CA TYR A 285 7.02 21.99 -5.80
C TYR A 285 6.29 23.21 -6.42
N GLN A 286 7.02 24.30 -6.76
CA GLN A 286 6.41 25.54 -7.27
C GLN A 286 5.61 25.26 -8.55
N GLN A 287 6.06 24.38 -9.42
CA GLN A 287 5.35 24.03 -10.67
C GLN A 287 3.97 23.40 -10.38
N VAL A 288 3.85 22.57 -9.33
CA VAL A 288 2.55 22.03 -8.91
C VAL A 288 1.66 23.12 -8.32
N ARG A 289 2.26 24.07 -7.58
CA ARG A 289 1.54 25.23 -7.07
C ARG A 289 1.00 26.10 -8.20
N ASP A 290 1.76 26.27 -9.27
CA ASP A 290 1.37 27.07 -10.44
C ASP A 290 0.15 26.47 -11.16
N ILE A 291 -0.03 25.13 -11.16
CA ILE A 291 -1.24 24.48 -11.65
C ILE A 291 -2.48 25.01 -10.90
N THR A 292 -2.39 25.25 -9.59
CA THR A 292 -3.54 25.69 -8.79
C THR A 292 -3.87 27.18 -8.96
N ASN A 293 -3.03 27.96 -9.63
CA ASN A 293 -3.28 29.37 -9.91
C ASN A 293 -4.39 29.56 -10.97
N ASP A 294 -4.59 28.59 -11.87
CA ASP A 294 -5.72 28.55 -12.79
C ASP A 294 -6.96 27.99 -12.11
N THR A 295 -7.65 28.82 -11.34
CA THR A 295 -8.80 28.40 -10.53
C THR A 295 -9.98 27.87 -11.35
N ALA A 296 -10.03 28.14 -12.65
CA ALA A 296 -11.14 27.74 -13.53
C ALA A 296 -10.91 26.37 -14.18
N ARG A 297 -9.66 25.98 -14.44
CA ARG A 297 -9.32 24.79 -15.21
C ARG A 297 -8.45 23.81 -14.45
N SER A 298 -7.88 24.21 -13.30
CA SER A 298 -7.00 23.35 -12.51
C SER A 298 -7.73 22.09 -12.04
N PRO A 299 -7.17 20.91 -12.28
CA PRO A 299 -7.66 19.67 -11.71
C PRO A 299 -7.32 19.54 -10.22
N LEU A 300 -6.42 20.39 -9.71
CA LEU A 300 -5.99 20.40 -8.31
C LEU A 300 -6.71 21.51 -7.53
N HIS A 301 -6.95 21.24 -6.26
CA HIS A 301 -7.46 22.25 -5.33
C HIS A 301 -6.30 22.97 -4.65
N LYS A 302 -6.45 24.29 -4.39
CA LYS A 302 -5.42 25.05 -3.63
C LYS A 302 -5.04 24.38 -2.31
N ARG A 303 -6.00 23.81 -1.58
CA ARG A 303 -5.75 23.08 -0.33
C ARG A 303 -4.82 21.88 -0.49
N ASP A 304 -4.80 21.23 -1.67
CA ASP A 304 -3.97 20.05 -1.94
C ASP A 304 -2.47 20.40 -1.96
N VAL A 305 -2.19 21.69 -2.15
CA VAL A 305 -0.83 22.25 -2.31
C VAL A 305 -0.43 23.15 -1.16
N GLU A 306 -1.33 24.04 -0.68
CA GLU A 306 -1.02 25.05 0.35
C GLU A 306 -1.12 24.50 1.79
N ARG A 307 -2.05 23.56 2.04
CA ARG A 307 -2.24 22.92 3.36
C ARG A 307 -1.83 21.46 3.25
N LEU A 308 -0.56 21.20 3.37
CA LEU A 308 0.01 19.89 3.10
C LEU A 308 -0.39 18.88 4.19
N ASP A 309 -1.52 18.23 3.99
CA ASP A 309 -1.77 16.97 4.68
C ASP A 309 -1.04 15.85 3.93
N ARG A 310 0.05 15.37 4.52
CA ARG A 310 0.89 14.29 3.95
C ARG A 310 0.15 12.97 3.81
N GLN A 311 -0.95 12.80 4.52
CA GLN A 311 -1.77 11.58 4.54
C GLN A 311 -3.00 11.65 3.63
N ASP A 312 -3.24 12.78 2.93
CA ASP A 312 -4.39 12.93 2.04
C ASP A 312 -4.21 12.15 0.74
N ASP A 313 -4.83 10.95 0.68
CA ASP A 313 -4.84 10.08 -0.49
C ASP A 313 -5.49 10.74 -1.71
N ARG A 314 -6.56 11.53 -1.50
CA ARG A 314 -7.30 12.17 -2.59
C ARG A 314 -6.49 13.29 -3.24
N ALA A 315 -5.71 14.02 -2.45
CA ALA A 315 -4.81 15.01 -3.00
C ALA A 315 -3.69 14.35 -3.82
N ALA A 316 -3.17 13.20 -3.36
CA ALA A 316 -2.20 12.41 -4.13
C ALA A 316 -2.84 11.82 -5.40
N GLU A 317 -4.07 11.32 -5.33
CA GLU A 317 -4.82 10.80 -6.46
C GLU A 317 -5.06 11.88 -7.53
N ARG A 318 -5.50 13.07 -7.13
CA ARG A 318 -5.68 14.19 -8.07
C ARG A 318 -4.38 14.58 -8.75
N LEU A 319 -3.26 14.62 -8.01
CA LEU A 319 -1.96 14.98 -8.58
C LEU A 319 -1.53 14.01 -9.68
N PHE A 320 -1.68 12.71 -9.47
CA PHE A 320 -1.30 11.66 -10.44
C PHE A 320 -2.47 11.25 -11.35
N SER A 321 -3.55 12.02 -11.40
CA SER A 321 -4.69 11.72 -12.27
C SER A 321 -4.43 12.05 -13.73
N SER A 322 -5.13 11.36 -14.64
CA SER A 322 -5.14 11.69 -16.07
C SER A 322 -5.56 13.13 -16.35
N ALA A 323 -6.45 13.72 -15.53
CA ALA A 323 -6.84 15.12 -15.65
C ALA A 323 -5.66 16.08 -15.38
N THR A 324 -4.84 15.80 -14.36
CA THR A 324 -3.64 16.60 -14.09
C THR A 324 -2.59 16.41 -15.18
N LEU A 325 -2.40 15.19 -15.65
CA LEU A 325 -1.50 14.89 -16.76
C LEU A 325 -1.92 15.64 -18.02
N ALA A 326 -3.19 15.58 -18.41
CA ALA A 326 -3.72 16.33 -19.56
C ALA A 326 -3.54 17.85 -19.40
N TYR A 327 -3.76 18.36 -18.17
CA TYR A 327 -3.51 19.78 -17.89
C TYR A 327 -2.04 20.16 -18.11
N THR A 328 -1.09 19.36 -17.61
CA THR A 328 0.35 19.67 -17.78
C THR A 328 0.77 19.59 -19.25
N ILE A 329 0.27 18.63 -20.02
CA ILE A 329 0.53 18.52 -21.46
C ILE A 329 0.03 19.76 -22.20
N ASN A 330 -1.16 20.25 -21.88
CA ASN A 330 -1.74 21.43 -22.55
C ASN A 330 -1.10 22.76 -22.12
N HIS A 331 -0.19 22.77 -21.15
CA HIS A 331 0.47 23.96 -20.61
C HIS A 331 1.99 23.80 -20.52
N LEU A 332 2.58 23.00 -21.44
CA LEU A 332 4.05 22.77 -21.45
C LEU A 332 4.87 24.04 -21.61
N GLU A 333 4.29 25.11 -22.21
CA GLU A 333 4.93 26.43 -22.31
C GLU A 333 5.14 27.12 -20.95
N LYS A 334 4.42 26.70 -19.91
CA LYS A 334 4.49 27.24 -18.55
C LYS A 334 5.00 26.26 -17.52
N LEU A 335 4.88 24.95 -17.82
CA LEU A 335 5.20 23.85 -16.92
C LEU A 335 6.34 23.03 -17.52
N SER A 336 7.17 22.47 -16.64
CA SER A 336 8.29 21.62 -17.06
C SER A 336 7.80 20.30 -17.67
N LEU A 337 8.35 19.91 -18.80
CA LEU A 337 8.17 18.57 -19.35
C LEU A 337 8.60 17.49 -18.34
N GLY A 338 9.61 17.77 -17.51
CA GLY A 338 10.03 16.87 -16.43
C GLY A 338 8.91 16.57 -15.44
N LEU A 339 8.07 17.56 -15.07
CA LEU A 339 6.90 17.32 -14.21
C LEU A 339 5.90 16.40 -14.92
N THR A 340 5.61 16.66 -16.19
CA THR A 340 4.67 15.85 -16.98
C THR A 340 5.13 14.39 -17.06
N VAL A 341 6.40 14.15 -17.37
CA VAL A 341 6.99 12.80 -17.45
C VAL A 341 6.99 12.13 -16.07
N TYR A 342 7.32 12.85 -15.00
CA TYR A 342 7.27 12.32 -13.64
C TYR A 342 5.85 11.85 -13.27
N LEU A 343 4.84 12.67 -13.52
CA LEU A 343 3.45 12.35 -13.23
C LEU A 343 2.96 11.16 -14.08
N PHE A 344 3.37 11.09 -15.34
CA PHE A 344 3.04 9.98 -16.22
C PHE A 344 3.64 8.65 -15.72
N VAL A 345 4.96 8.59 -15.57
CA VAL A 345 5.66 7.34 -15.24
C VAL A 345 5.23 6.79 -13.89
N PHE A 346 5.16 7.63 -12.87
CA PHE A 346 4.82 7.18 -11.52
C PHE A 346 3.31 7.08 -11.28
N GLY A 347 2.50 7.81 -12.03
CA GLY A 347 1.06 7.61 -12.08
C GLY A 347 0.73 6.23 -12.65
N ASP A 348 1.34 5.86 -13.76
CA ASP A 348 1.17 4.55 -14.39
C ASP A 348 1.62 3.40 -13.48
N LEU A 349 2.73 3.56 -12.74
CA LEU A 349 3.16 2.56 -11.76
C LEU A 349 2.06 2.25 -10.75
N VAL A 350 1.37 3.28 -10.24
CA VAL A 350 0.25 3.09 -9.30
C VAL A 350 -0.98 2.52 -10.00
N ASP A 351 -1.29 2.99 -11.20
CA ASP A 351 -2.42 2.50 -12.00
C ASP A 351 -2.23 1.04 -12.41
N ALA A 352 -0.99 0.55 -12.57
CA ALA A 352 -0.71 -0.86 -12.78
C ALA A 352 -1.29 -1.76 -11.66
N TYR A 353 -1.42 -1.24 -10.44
CA TYR A 353 -2.11 -1.93 -9.36
C TYR A 353 -3.61 -1.60 -9.31
N GLN A 354 -3.97 -0.33 -9.43
CA GLN A 354 -5.31 0.18 -9.10
C GLN A 354 -6.30 0.13 -10.27
N SER A 355 -5.84 0.21 -11.52
CA SER A 355 -6.74 0.16 -12.68
C SER A 355 -7.39 -1.23 -12.83
N ARG A 356 -8.68 -1.24 -13.09
CA ARG A 356 -9.51 -2.46 -13.20
C ARG A 356 -9.79 -2.89 -14.63
N ASN A 357 -9.32 -2.10 -15.61
CA ASN A 357 -9.68 -2.29 -17.02
C ASN A 357 -8.49 -2.66 -17.90
N ILE A 358 -7.28 -2.81 -17.33
CA ILE A 358 -6.06 -3.13 -18.07
C ILE A 358 -5.64 -4.59 -17.89
N SER A 359 -5.04 -5.16 -18.93
CA SER A 359 -4.52 -6.53 -18.96
C SER A 359 -3.22 -6.68 -18.14
N HIS A 360 -2.82 -7.92 -17.84
CA HIS A 360 -1.53 -8.17 -17.19
C HIS A 360 -0.34 -7.82 -18.09
N THR A 361 -0.48 -7.88 -19.39
CA THR A 361 0.56 -7.45 -20.36
C THR A 361 0.80 -5.94 -20.25
N GLU A 362 -0.27 -5.14 -20.20
CA GLU A 362 -0.17 -3.69 -19.98
C GLU A 362 0.46 -3.36 -18.62
N ARG A 363 0.05 -4.07 -17.54
CA ARG A 363 0.65 -3.89 -16.21
C ARG A 363 2.15 -4.15 -16.21
N VAL A 364 2.61 -5.20 -16.91
CA VAL A 364 4.04 -5.52 -17.04
C VAL A 364 4.78 -4.37 -17.72
N VAL A 365 4.26 -3.82 -18.81
CA VAL A 365 4.89 -2.66 -19.47
C VAL A 365 4.97 -1.46 -18.54
N MET A 366 3.88 -1.13 -17.81
CA MET A 366 3.82 0.03 -16.94
C MET A 366 4.84 -0.06 -15.79
N VAL A 367 4.94 -1.20 -15.11
CA VAL A 367 5.90 -1.34 -14.00
C VAL A 367 7.34 -1.41 -14.48
N LEU A 368 7.61 -2.08 -15.60
CA LEU A 368 8.95 -2.15 -16.17
C LEU A 368 9.38 -0.78 -16.75
N ARG A 369 8.48 -0.01 -17.35
CA ARG A 369 8.76 1.37 -17.76
C ARG A 369 9.18 2.23 -16.57
N ALA A 370 8.47 2.15 -15.45
CA ALA A 370 8.85 2.88 -14.24
C ALA A 370 10.23 2.44 -13.72
N LYS A 371 10.52 1.14 -13.74
CA LYS A 371 11.82 0.60 -13.37
C LYS A 371 12.94 1.12 -14.26
N PHE A 372 12.81 0.97 -15.58
CA PHE A 372 13.83 1.43 -16.52
C PHE A 372 14.00 2.95 -16.49
N PHE A 373 12.91 3.70 -16.42
CA PHE A 373 12.96 5.16 -16.32
C PHE A 373 13.76 5.59 -15.08
N LYS A 374 13.49 4.96 -13.94
CA LYS A 374 14.18 5.22 -12.67
C LYS A 374 15.67 4.85 -12.73
N ASP A 375 16.00 3.71 -13.33
CA ASP A 375 17.38 3.27 -13.46
C ASP A 375 18.19 4.19 -14.39
N LEU A 376 17.61 4.61 -15.50
CA LEU A 376 18.19 5.61 -16.40
C LEU A 376 18.35 6.98 -15.69
N TRP A 377 17.42 7.34 -14.80
CA TRP A 377 17.54 8.55 -13.98
C TRP A 377 18.76 8.50 -13.07
N LYS A 378 18.97 7.40 -12.37
CA LYS A 378 20.17 7.21 -11.54
C LYS A 378 21.46 7.24 -12.37
N ALA A 379 21.45 6.58 -13.52
CA ALA A 379 22.59 6.60 -14.43
C ALA A 379 22.94 8.04 -14.88
N PHE A 380 21.95 8.81 -15.29
CA PHE A 380 22.08 10.20 -15.66
C PHE A 380 22.68 11.06 -14.50
N LEU A 381 22.13 10.92 -13.29
CA LEU A 381 22.63 11.66 -12.14
C LEU A 381 24.07 11.29 -11.77
N CYS A 382 24.39 9.99 -11.83
CA CYS A 382 25.74 9.49 -11.57
C CYS A 382 26.74 10.03 -12.60
N GLU A 383 26.40 9.99 -13.88
CA GLU A 383 27.24 10.51 -14.97
C GLU A 383 27.47 12.03 -14.83
N GLY A 384 26.40 12.77 -14.54
CA GLY A 384 26.44 14.21 -14.32
C GLY A 384 27.11 14.63 -13.00
N GLY A 385 27.38 13.69 -12.09
CA GLY A 385 27.93 13.98 -10.76
C GLY A 385 26.92 14.67 -9.83
N TYR A 386 25.62 14.49 -10.09
CA TYR A 386 24.54 15.06 -9.26
C TYR A 386 24.27 14.17 -8.03
N PRO A 387 24.32 14.70 -6.80
CA PRO A 387 24.01 13.90 -5.60
C PRO A 387 22.53 13.49 -5.58
N GLU A 388 22.28 12.17 -5.47
CA GLU A 388 20.94 11.59 -5.40
C GLU A 388 20.11 12.14 -4.24
N GLN A 389 20.73 12.42 -3.10
CA GLN A 389 20.05 12.96 -1.92
C GLN A 389 19.29 14.26 -2.21
N ARG A 390 19.71 15.00 -3.23
CA ARG A 390 19.18 16.33 -3.58
C ARG A 390 18.35 16.33 -4.86
N TYR A 391 18.69 15.47 -5.81
CA TYR A 391 18.17 15.55 -7.19
C TYR A 391 17.37 14.33 -7.63
N PHE A 392 17.22 13.35 -6.73
CA PHE A 392 16.44 12.14 -6.95
C PHE A 392 15.34 12.00 -5.90
N ILE A 393 14.45 11.02 -6.06
CA ILE A 393 13.52 10.62 -5.00
C ILE A 393 14.29 10.10 -3.77
N SER A 394 13.67 10.08 -2.61
CA SER A 394 14.30 9.55 -1.39
C SER A 394 14.64 8.06 -1.54
N ARG A 395 15.65 7.59 -0.80
CA ARG A 395 15.99 6.15 -0.75
C ARG A 395 14.78 5.29 -0.41
N ASP A 396 13.92 5.78 0.48
CA ASP A 396 12.68 5.10 0.85
C ASP A 396 11.71 5.00 -0.34
N ALA A 397 11.49 6.11 -1.05
CA ALA A 397 10.64 6.11 -2.23
C ALA A 397 11.20 5.20 -3.33
N ASP A 398 12.51 5.19 -3.53
CA ASP A 398 13.21 4.33 -4.48
C ASP A 398 13.00 2.84 -4.15
N SER A 399 13.22 2.46 -2.89
CA SER A 399 12.99 1.08 -2.41
C SER A 399 11.52 0.66 -2.53
N ILE A 400 10.57 1.58 -2.23
CA ILE A 400 9.14 1.34 -2.38
C ILE A 400 8.78 1.08 -3.85
N VAL A 401 9.33 1.86 -4.78
CA VAL A 401 9.13 1.67 -6.22
C VAL A 401 9.66 0.28 -6.65
N ASP A 402 10.86 -0.11 -6.23
CA ASP A 402 11.41 -1.43 -6.55
C ASP A 402 10.55 -2.58 -5.99
N THR A 403 10.02 -2.42 -4.77
CA THR A 403 9.12 -3.41 -4.17
C THR A 403 7.80 -3.51 -4.92
N LEU A 404 7.24 -2.39 -5.41
CA LEU A 404 6.04 -2.42 -6.25
C LEU A 404 6.30 -3.15 -7.57
N VAL A 405 7.40 -2.84 -8.25
CA VAL A 405 7.74 -3.50 -9.52
C VAL A 405 7.89 -5.00 -9.31
N SER A 406 8.74 -5.42 -8.35
CA SER A 406 8.98 -6.84 -8.08
C SER A 406 7.74 -7.55 -7.53
N GLY A 407 6.93 -6.87 -6.72
CA GLY A 407 5.71 -7.43 -6.15
C GLY A 407 4.66 -7.77 -7.20
N LEU A 408 4.38 -6.85 -8.15
CA LEU A 408 3.41 -7.12 -9.22
C LEU A 408 3.88 -8.22 -10.16
N LEU A 409 5.16 -8.17 -10.57
CA LEU A 409 5.75 -9.24 -11.39
C LEU A 409 5.71 -10.58 -10.63
N GLY A 410 6.01 -10.56 -9.33
CA GLY A 410 5.93 -11.73 -8.47
C GLY A 410 4.53 -12.33 -8.42
N LEU A 411 3.48 -11.51 -8.27
CA LEU A 411 2.08 -11.97 -8.33
C LEU A 411 1.76 -12.64 -9.67
N ILE A 412 2.20 -12.05 -10.77
CA ILE A 412 1.99 -12.61 -12.11
C ILE A 412 2.68 -13.97 -12.25
N PHE A 413 3.95 -14.09 -11.80
CA PHE A 413 4.66 -15.37 -11.83
C PHE A 413 4.00 -16.42 -10.94
N ILE A 414 3.55 -16.06 -9.72
CA ILE A 414 2.91 -16.99 -8.81
C ILE A 414 1.59 -17.49 -9.38
N HIS A 415 0.73 -16.62 -9.89
CA HIS A 415 -0.55 -17.00 -10.47
C HIS A 415 -0.39 -17.85 -11.72
N ARG A 416 0.66 -17.62 -12.51
CA ARG A 416 0.93 -18.39 -13.71
C ARG A 416 1.53 -19.78 -13.41
N ASP A 417 2.51 -19.85 -12.48
CA ASP A 417 3.39 -21.01 -12.37
C ASP A 417 3.18 -21.85 -11.09
N ASN A 418 2.55 -21.28 -10.06
CA ASN A 418 2.48 -21.88 -8.74
C ASN A 418 1.06 -22.16 -8.26
N LEU A 419 0.03 -21.91 -9.04
CA LEU A 419 -1.35 -22.28 -8.74
C LEU A 419 -1.73 -23.53 -9.53
N ASP A 420 -2.36 -24.51 -8.85
CA ASP A 420 -2.74 -25.79 -9.46
C ASP A 420 -3.85 -25.64 -10.51
N GLN A 421 -4.60 -24.55 -10.43
CA GLN A 421 -5.64 -24.21 -11.40
C GLN A 421 -5.39 -22.80 -11.97
N PRO A 422 -5.21 -22.64 -13.28
CA PRO A 422 -4.94 -21.34 -13.90
C PRO A 422 -6.17 -20.42 -13.96
N SER A 423 -7.26 -20.77 -13.30
CA SER A 423 -8.56 -20.08 -13.40
C SER A 423 -8.77 -18.97 -12.37
N PHE A 424 -7.84 -18.76 -11.43
CA PHE A 424 -7.98 -17.69 -10.44
C PHE A 424 -7.59 -16.33 -11.04
N PRO A 425 -8.49 -15.34 -11.03
CA PRO A 425 -8.16 -14.01 -11.52
C PRO A 425 -7.16 -13.33 -10.58
N LEU A 426 -6.18 -12.63 -11.14
CA LEU A 426 -5.30 -11.75 -10.38
C LEU A 426 -5.88 -10.34 -10.35
N MET A 427 -6.23 -9.86 -9.17
CA MET A 427 -6.68 -8.49 -8.92
C MET A 427 -5.66 -7.77 -8.03
N PRO A 428 -4.65 -7.08 -8.59
CA PRO A 428 -3.51 -6.56 -7.83
C PRO A 428 -3.90 -5.62 -6.68
N TRP A 429 -4.98 -4.86 -6.80
CA TRP A 429 -5.47 -3.96 -5.75
C TRP A 429 -5.96 -4.66 -4.47
N THR A 430 -6.16 -6.00 -4.51
CA THR A 430 -6.57 -6.78 -3.33
C THR A 430 -5.40 -7.28 -2.50
N HIS A 431 -4.17 -7.08 -2.96
CA HIS A 431 -2.96 -7.63 -2.33
C HIS A 431 -2.20 -6.64 -1.42
N GLY A 432 -2.66 -5.40 -1.28
CA GLY A 432 -2.06 -4.38 -0.40
C GLY A 432 -2.64 -4.37 1.01
N SER A 433 -2.33 -3.31 1.77
CA SER A 433 -2.87 -3.05 3.11
C SER A 433 -4.13 -2.17 3.11
N GLU A 434 -4.68 -1.84 1.95
CA GLU A 434 -5.89 -1.00 1.84
C GLU A 434 -7.07 -1.54 2.66
N SER A 435 -7.22 -2.85 2.74
CA SER A 435 -8.25 -3.50 3.55
C SER A 435 -8.14 -3.17 5.04
N ASN A 436 -6.93 -3.01 5.56
CA ASN A 436 -6.67 -2.66 6.96
C ASN A 436 -7.13 -1.23 7.24
N GLU A 437 -6.87 -0.28 6.32
CA GLU A 437 -7.35 1.10 6.43
C GLU A 437 -8.88 1.16 6.51
N HIS A 438 -9.60 0.35 5.72
CA HIS A 438 -11.06 0.23 5.80
C HIS A 438 -11.53 -0.33 7.13
N VAL A 439 -10.86 -1.36 7.64
CA VAL A 439 -11.16 -1.93 8.97
C VAL A 439 -10.96 -0.86 10.05
N PHE A 440 -9.86 -0.12 10.02
CA PHE A 440 -9.61 0.98 10.99
C PHE A 440 -10.64 2.10 10.88
N GLY A 441 -11.06 2.46 9.67
CA GLY A 441 -12.13 3.44 9.45
C GLY A 441 -13.45 2.99 10.08
N LEU A 442 -13.82 1.72 9.90
CA LEU A 442 -15.02 1.14 10.52
C LEU A 442 -14.88 1.04 12.05
N MET A 443 -13.71 0.66 12.58
CA MET A 443 -13.46 0.64 14.03
C MET A 443 -13.67 2.01 14.63
N ARG A 444 -13.08 3.06 14.05
CA ARG A 444 -13.24 4.45 14.53
C ARG A 444 -14.67 4.96 14.38
N SER A 445 -15.45 4.45 13.43
CA SER A 445 -16.88 4.77 13.31
C SER A 445 -17.74 4.16 14.43
N LEU A 446 -17.26 3.07 15.04
CA LEU A 446 -17.91 2.42 16.19
C LEU A 446 -17.44 3.04 17.51
N ILE A 447 -16.16 3.25 17.68
CA ILE A 447 -15.49 3.84 18.85
C ILE A 447 -14.31 4.66 18.33
N SER A 448 -14.30 5.97 18.55
CA SER A 448 -13.26 6.88 18.03
C SER A 448 -11.88 6.54 18.57
N ASP A 449 -11.78 6.33 19.89
CA ASP A 449 -10.58 5.98 20.61
C ASP A 449 -10.82 4.68 21.38
N PHE A 450 -10.22 3.60 20.91
CA PHE A 450 -10.51 2.26 21.39
C PHE A 450 -9.32 1.64 22.12
N THR A 451 -9.62 0.87 23.16
CA THR A 451 -8.68 0.03 23.89
C THR A 451 -8.58 -1.35 23.26
N MET A 452 -7.62 -2.17 23.68
CA MET A 452 -7.50 -3.56 23.20
C MET A 452 -8.76 -4.39 23.50
N LEU A 453 -9.44 -4.15 24.63
CA LEU A 453 -10.71 -4.81 24.95
C LEU A 453 -11.82 -4.43 23.96
N ASP A 454 -11.86 -3.15 23.57
CA ASP A 454 -12.84 -2.69 22.58
C ASP A 454 -12.60 -3.34 21.22
N VAL A 455 -11.34 -3.52 20.81
CA VAL A 455 -10.96 -4.24 19.58
C VAL A 455 -11.55 -5.64 19.59
N LEU A 456 -11.31 -6.44 20.63
CA LEU A 456 -11.83 -7.81 20.73
C LEU A 456 -13.35 -7.86 20.64
N ARG A 457 -14.04 -6.85 21.22
CA ARG A 457 -15.50 -6.74 21.17
C ARG A 457 -16.04 -6.23 19.83
N MET A 458 -15.23 -5.47 19.09
CA MET A 458 -15.61 -4.93 17.77
C MET A 458 -15.46 -5.94 16.64
N VAL A 459 -14.45 -6.82 16.66
CA VAL A 459 -14.18 -7.73 15.54
C VAL A 459 -15.41 -8.51 15.05
N PRO A 460 -16.26 -9.10 15.90
CA PRO A 460 -17.47 -9.79 15.43
C PRO A 460 -18.49 -8.85 14.76
N LYS A 461 -18.50 -7.56 15.15
CA LYS A 461 -19.36 -6.54 14.54
C LYS A 461 -18.78 -6.04 13.23
N LEU A 462 -17.45 -5.93 13.14
CA LEU A 462 -16.73 -5.53 11.93
C LEU A 462 -16.99 -6.50 10.79
N THR A 463 -17.00 -7.82 11.05
CA THR A 463 -17.34 -8.83 10.05
C THR A 463 -18.70 -8.54 9.41
N VAL A 464 -19.73 -8.29 10.22
CA VAL A 464 -21.09 -7.96 9.74
C VAL A 464 -21.09 -6.65 8.92
N ARG A 465 -20.38 -5.62 9.42
CA ARG A 465 -20.30 -4.32 8.75
C ARG A 465 -19.56 -4.38 7.42
N LEU A 466 -18.46 -5.12 7.35
CA LEU A 466 -17.69 -5.34 6.13
C LEU A 466 -18.53 -6.11 5.08
N GLN A 467 -19.28 -7.14 5.51
CA GLN A 467 -20.20 -7.87 4.64
C GLN A 467 -21.30 -6.96 4.07
N ALA A 468 -21.90 -6.13 4.92
CA ALA A 468 -22.92 -5.17 4.48
C ALA A 468 -22.33 -4.16 3.49
N ALA A 469 -21.12 -3.66 3.75
CA ALA A 469 -20.41 -2.75 2.86
C ALA A 469 -20.18 -3.33 1.45
N CYS A 470 -19.74 -4.58 1.38
CA CYS A 470 -19.50 -5.27 0.09
C CYS A 470 -20.78 -5.54 -0.71
N ARG A 471 -21.92 -5.71 -0.02
CA ARG A 471 -23.22 -5.97 -0.68
C ARG A 471 -23.95 -4.71 -1.13
N SER A 472 -23.66 -3.59 -0.52
CA SER A 472 -24.35 -2.32 -0.75
C SER A 472 -23.81 -1.62 -1.99
N ARG A 473 -24.38 -1.92 -3.18
CA ARG A 473 -24.00 -1.29 -4.47
C ARG A 473 -24.13 0.24 -4.50
N HIS A 474 -24.82 0.86 -3.54
CA HIS A 474 -25.19 2.28 -3.57
C HIS A 474 -24.77 3.09 -2.32
N GLN A 475 -24.20 2.49 -1.31
CA GLN A 475 -23.65 3.26 -0.21
C GLN A 475 -22.26 3.80 -0.62
N GLN A 476 -22.26 5.00 -1.19
CA GLN A 476 -21.12 5.88 -0.98
C GLN A 476 -20.95 6.00 0.53
N PHE A 477 -20.01 5.23 1.11
CA PHE A 477 -19.59 5.47 2.48
C PHE A 477 -19.29 6.95 2.59
N GLY A 478 -20.04 7.65 3.44
CA GLY A 478 -19.94 9.08 3.60
C GLY A 478 -18.47 9.45 3.79
N LYS A 479 -18.09 10.60 3.27
CA LYS A 479 -16.74 11.16 3.38
C LYS A 479 -16.22 10.92 4.79
N THR A 480 -15.32 9.96 4.95
CA THR A 480 -14.60 9.86 6.20
C THR A 480 -13.77 11.13 6.33
N ALA A 481 -13.74 11.73 7.52
CA ALA A 481 -12.97 12.94 7.79
C ALA A 481 -11.47 12.79 7.49
N ALA A 482 -11.00 11.56 7.28
CA ALA A 482 -9.60 11.18 7.07
C ALA A 482 -9.13 11.17 5.60
N GLY A 483 -9.93 11.59 4.62
CA GLY A 483 -9.46 11.73 3.22
C GLY A 483 -9.24 10.43 2.44
N TYR A 484 -9.54 9.26 3.00
CA TYR A 484 -9.35 7.97 2.35
C TYR A 484 -10.32 7.75 1.17
N SER A 485 -9.81 7.26 0.06
CA SER A 485 -10.59 6.87 -1.12
C SER A 485 -11.01 5.41 -0.99
N HIS A 486 -12.31 5.17 -0.89
CA HIS A 486 -12.90 3.83 -0.69
C HIS A 486 -13.08 3.09 -2.03
N THR A 487 -12.02 2.90 -2.80
CA THR A 487 -12.09 2.19 -4.08
C THR A 487 -12.14 0.67 -3.92
N TYR A 488 -11.72 0.13 -2.78
CA TYR A 488 -11.65 -1.31 -2.51
C TYR A 488 -13.00 -2.03 -2.73
N PHE A 489 -14.12 -1.42 -2.31
CA PHE A 489 -15.46 -1.99 -2.45
C PHE A 489 -16.18 -1.60 -3.75
N GLN A 490 -15.57 -0.78 -4.60
CA GLN A 490 -16.11 -0.46 -5.92
C GLN A 490 -15.77 -1.61 -6.87
N HIS A 491 -16.62 -2.61 -6.91
CA HIS A 491 -16.49 -3.72 -7.85
C HIS A 491 -17.62 -3.60 -8.88
N ASP A 492 -17.24 -3.41 -10.13
CA ASP A 492 -18.09 -3.74 -11.25
C ASP A 492 -18.18 -5.27 -11.38
N ASP A 493 -19.12 -5.77 -12.15
CA ASP A 493 -19.40 -7.19 -12.34
C ASP A 493 -18.13 -8.05 -12.60
N ALA A 494 -18.25 -9.36 -12.68
CA ALA A 494 -17.18 -10.35 -12.76
C ALA A 494 -15.88 -9.88 -13.46
N PRO A 495 -14.69 -10.17 -12.90
CA PRO A 495 -13.43 -9.68 -13.48
C PRO A 495 -13.32 -10.09 -14.96
N PRO A 496 -12.81 -9.20 -15.83
CA PRO A 496 -12.60 -9.51 -17.23
C PRO A 496 -11.80 -10.82 -17.38
N HIS A 497 -12.08 -11.60 -18.42
CA HIS A 497 -11.32 -12.82 -18.71
C HIS A 497 -9.80 -12.58 -18.83
N SER A 498 -9.39 -11.36 -19.16
CA SER A 498 -7.99 -10.93 -19.18
C SER A 498 -7.26 -11.08 -17.84
N PHE A 499 -7.98 -11.15 -16.71
CA PHE A 499 -7.36 -11.30 -15.38
C PHE A 499 -6.94 -12.74 -15.04
N THR A 500 -7.33 -13.70 -15.87
CA THR A 500 -6.85 -15.09 -15.82
C THR A 500 -5.81 -15.40 -16.88
N GLN A 501 -5.45 -14.42 -17.72
CA GLN A 501 -4.47 -14.59 -18.79
C GLN A 501 -3.12 -13.99 -18.36
N PHE A 502 -2.12 -14.85 -18.20
CA PHE A 502 -0.79 -14.46 -17.78
C PHE A 502 0.22 -14.56 -18.92
N PRO A 503 1.10 -13.54 -19.11
CA PRO A 503 2.10 -13.57 -20.17
C PRO A 503 3.18 -14.65 -19.89
N SER A 504 3.65 -15.32 -20.95
CA SER A 504 4.78 -16.23 -20.90
C SER A 504 6.10 -15.48 -20.64
N ASP A 505 7.18 -16.20 -20.25
CA ASP A 505 8.49 -15.60 -20.07
C ASP A 505 8.99 -14.89 -21.35
N GLN A 506 8.80 -15.52 -22.51
CA GLN A 506 9.14 -14.90 -23.79
C GLN A 506 8.33 -13.63 -24.06
N THR A 507 7.04 -13.63 -23.68
CA THR A 507 6.19 -12.44 -23.80
C THR A 507 6.68 -11.36 -22.87
N ILE A 508 7.02 -11.69 -21.59
CA ILE A 508 7.55 -10.73 -20.61
C ILE A 508 8.86 -10.13 -21.11
N ASP A 509 9.79 -10.92 -21.67
CA ASP A 509 11.03 -10.40 -22.27
C ASP A 509 10.74 -9.42 -23.42
N SER A 510 9.72 -9.70 -24.25
CA SER A 510 9.30 -8.81 -25.34
C SER A 510 8.68 -7.52 -24.80
N LEU A 511 7.84 -7.62 -23.76
CA LEU A 511 7.23 -6.45 -23.10
C LEU A 511 8.28 -5.61 -22.35
N ALA A 512 9.33 -6.24 -21.82
CA ALA A 512 10.47 -5.53 -21.22
C ALA A 512 11.17 -4.66 -22.27
N LYS A 513 11.31 -5.17 -23.52
CA LYS A 513 11.87 -4.36 -24.60
C LYS A 513 10.99 -3.14 -24.92
N VAL A 514 9.67 -3.32 -25.02
CA VAL A 514 8.73 -2.21 -25.23
C VAL A 514 8.88 -1.17 -24.12
N ALA A 515 8.88 -1.61 -22.85
CA ALA A 515 8.99 -0.73 -21.69
C ALA A 515 10.33 0.03 -21.65
N TYR A 516 11.42 -0.62 -22.05
CA TYR A 516 12.74 0.00 -22.15
C TYR A 516 12.81 1.03 -23.27
N ASP A 517 12.29 0.69 -24.43
CA ASP A 517 12.24 1.61 -25.58
C ASP A 517 11.41 2.86 -25.23
N GLU A 518 10.27 2.68 -24.55
CA GLU A 518 9.45 3.80 -24.06
C GLU A 518 10.20 4.64 -23.01
N ALA A 519 10.87 4.02 -22.03
CA ALA A 519 11.65 4.76 -21.01
C ALA A 519 12.81 5.53 -21.66
N THR A 520 13.53 4.93 -22.59
CA THR A 520 14.60 5.57 -23.35
C THR A 520 14.08 6.73 -24.18
N TYR A 521 12.92 6.56 -24.83
CA TYR A 521 12.28 7.63 -25.59
C TYR A 521 11.88 8.80 -24.68
N LEU A 522 11.32 8.56 -23.48
CA LEU A 522 11.02 9.61 -22.52
C LEU A 522 12.30 10.38 -22.11
N TRP A 523 13.42 9.69 -21.94
CA TRP A 523 14.71 10.35 -21.63
C TRP A 523 15.23 11.16 -22.81
N SER A 524 15.06 10.69 -24.04
CA SER A 524 15.43 11.47 -25.24
C SER A 524 14.58 12.75 -25.37
N LEU A 525 13.28 12.67 -25.07
CA LEU A 525 12.40 13.87 -25.00
C LEU A 525 12.87 14.87 -23.95
N LEU A 526 13.36 14.39 -22.79
CA LEU A 526 13.93 15.22 -21.74
C LEU A 526 15.30 15.83 -22.15
N GLY A 527 15.87 15.42 -23.26
CA GLY A 527 17.13 15.93 -23.81
C GLY A 527 18.38 15.18 -23.37
N TYR A 528 18.24 13.90 -23.01
CA TYR A 528 19.33 12.98 -22.69
C TYR A 528 19.16 11.68 -23.49
N ASP A 529 20.21 11.29 -24.25
CA ASP A 529 20.22 10.03 -24.97
C ASP A 529 21.02 8.97 -24.18
N PRO A 530 20.34 7.98 -23.60
CA PRO A 530 21.03 6.93 -22.83
C PRO A 530 21.96 6.04 -23.67
N CYS A 531 21.82 6.03 -25.01
CA CYS A 531 22.66 5.23 -25.90
C CYS A 531 24.11 5.77 -26.02
N ASP A 532 24.34 7.02 -25.64
CA ASP A 532 25.64 7.67 -25.71
C ASP A 532 26.55 7.37 -24.50
N VAL A 533 26.05 6.63 -23.49
CA VAL A 533 26.76 6.37 -22.24
C VAL A 533 27.66 5.15 -22.39
N PRO A 534 29.00 5.25 -22.17
CA PRO A 534 29.85 4.08 -22.05
C PRO A 534 29.53 3.32 -20.75
N THR A 535 28.92 2.16 -20.87
CA THR A 535 28.68 1.27 -19.74
C THR A 535 29.99 0.62 -19.28
N GLU A 536 30.66 1.22 -18.31
CA GLU A 536 31.65 0.47 -17.52
C GLU A 536 30.90 -0.39 -16.48
N PRO A 537 31.17 -1.68 -16.39
CA PRO A 537 30.59 -2.53 -15.38
C PRO A 537 31.24 -2.22 -14.03
N LYS A 538 30.61 -1.40 -13.21
CA LYS A 538 30.94 -1.29 -11.78
C LYS A 538 29.98 -2.14 -10.99
N SER A 539 30.36 -3.38 -10.73
CA SER A 539 30.21 -4.15 -9.50
C SER A 539 30.28 -5.64 -9.78
N GLN A 540 30.96 -6.35 -8.91
CA GLN A 540 31.08 -7.80 -8.94
C GLN A 540 29.69 -8.44 -8.69
N PRO A 541 29.36 -9.55 -9.36
CA PRO A 541 28.13 -10.28 -9.07
C PRO A 541 28.33 -11.04 -7.76
N GLY A 542 27.65 -10.63 -6.72
CA GLY A 542 27.72 -11.36 -5.46
C GLY A 542 26.81 -10.89 -4.33
N ASP A 543 26.48 -9.62 -4.21
CA ASP A 543 26.03 -9.12 -2.91
C ASP A 543 24.74 -8.30 -2.84
N SER A 544 23.82 -8.38 -3.78
CA SER A 544 22.58 -7.58 -3.65
C SER A 544 21.28 -8.26 -4.04
N VAL A 545 20.98 -9.39 -3.42
CA VAL A 545 19.58 -9.86 -3.33
C VAL A 545 18.86 -9.19 -2.15
N LEU A 546 19.63 -8.70 -1.18
CA LEU A 546 19.15 -7.88 -0.05
C LEU A 546 20.08 -6.66 0.04
N VAL A 547 19.58 -5.48 -0.32
CA VAL A 547 20.31 -4.24 -0.06
C VAL A 547 20.40 -4.05 1.46
N PRO A 548 21.60 -4.05 2.07
CA PRO A 548 21.75 -3.76 3.49
C PRO A 548 21.24 -2.33 3.75
N PHE A 549 20.35 -2.17 4.71
CA PHE A 549 20.03 -0.85 5.24
C PHE A 549 21.24 -0.38 6.04
N ASP A 550 21.96 0.63 5.53
CA ASP A 550 22.83 1.43 6.36
C ASP A 550 21.98 2.14 7.41
N ASN A 551 22.40 2.03 8.67
CA ASN A 551 21.72 2.58 9.84
C ASN A 551 21.72 4.13 9.93
N ASP A 552 22.24 4.82 8.91
CA ASP A 552 22.25 6.27 8.83
C ASP A 552 20.93 6.78 8.19
N SER A 553 19.80 6.47 8.84
CA SER A 553 18.58 7.24 8.64
C SER A 553 18.72 8.57 9.39
N GLU A 554 19.36 9.55 8.77
CA GLU A 554 19.10 10.93 9.14
C GLU A 554 17.64 11.22 8.76
N ASP A 555 16.75 11.16 9.74
CA ASP A 555 15.49 11.88 9.73
C ASP A 555 15.84 13.36 9.53
N TYR A 556 15.84 13.80 8.26
CA TYR A 556 15.94 15.21 7.96
C TYR A 556 14.67 15.87 8.49
N ASP A 557 14.81 16.45 9.66
CA ASP A 557 13.78 17.24 10.32
C ASP A 557 13.25 18.31 9.35
N ALA A 558 11.93 18.35 9.17
CA ALA A 558 11.27 19.29 8.25
C ALA A 558 11.55 20.77 8.54
N THR A 559 12.16 21.08 9.68
CA THR A 559 12.60 22.43 10.08
C THR A 559 13.89 22.88 9.39
N VAL A 560 14.80 21.96 9.00
CA VAL A 560 16.03 22.29 8.23
C VAL A 560 15.67 22.62 6.77
N ALA A 561 14.60 22.06 6.25
CA ALA A 561 14.15 22.26 4.87
C ALA A 561 13.68 23.70 4.57
N ILE A 562 13.37 24.53 5.58
CA ILE A 562 12.84 25.89 5.35
C ILE A 562 13.96 26.90 5.07
N SER A 563 15.14 26.77 5.68
CA SER A 563 16.30 27.64 5.41
C SER A 563 16.91 27.33 4.05
N ASP A 564 17.11 26.06 3.73
CA ASP A 564 17.65 25.61 2.43
C ASP A 564 16.73 25.94 1.26
N ARG A 565 15.42 25.99 1.52
CA ARG A 565 14.42 26.39 0.51
C ARG A 565 14.52 27.86 0.12
N ARG A 566 14.81 28.75 1.07
CA ARG A 566 14.98 30.18 0.82
C ARG A 566 16.26 30.45 0.04
N GLU A 567 17.35 29.80 0.43
CA GLU A 567 18.62 29.85 -0.28
C GLU A 567 18.52 29.29 -1.71
N LEU A 568 17.76 28.21 -1.91
CA LEU A 568 17.52 27.64 -3.24
C LEU A 568 16.69 28.60 -4.12
N LEU A 569 15.64 29.22 -3.57
CA LEU A 569 14.80 30.18 -4.29
C LEU A 569 15.57 31.50 -4.58
N ASP A 570 16.35 32.00 -3.63
CA ASP A 570 17.20 33.20 -3.81
C ASP A 570 18.30 32.92 -4.83
N ALA A 571 18.93 31.76 -4.84
CA ALA A 571 19.88 31.32 -5.86
C ALA A 571 19.22 31.19 -7.25
N LEU A 572 17.98 30.73 -7.28
CA LEU A 572 17.17 30.61 -8.50
C LEU A 572 16.76 31.97 -9.06
N GLU A 573 16.45 32.96 -8.25
CA GLU A 573 16.12 34.33 -8.68
C GLU A 573 17.35 35.12 -9.17
N VAL A 574 18.50 34.95 -8.52
CA VAL A 574 19.77 35.62 -8.90
C VAL A 574 20.29 35.11 -10.26
N SER A 575 20.14 33.81 -10.56
CA SER A 575 20.62 33.21 -11.81
C SER A 575 19.79 33.62 -13.04
N SER A 576 18.51 33.99 -12.86
CA SER A 576 17.62 34.39 -13.97
C SER A 576 18.02 35.67 -14.70
N HIS A 577 18.90 36.51 -14.11
CA HIS A 577 19.27 37.81 -14.65
C HIS A 577 20.61 37.86 -15.43
N SER A 578 21.38 36.77 -15.53
CA SER A 578 22.75 36.81 -16.08
C SER A 578 23.13 35.79 -17.13
N PHE A 579 22.19 35.05 -17.73
CA PHE A 579 22.55 33.94 -18.63
C PHE A 579 22.68 34.33 -20.10
N VAL A 580 23.89 34.11 -20.68
CA VAL A 580 24.18 34.17 -22.13
C VAL A 580 24.61 32.76 -22.56
N PRO A 581 23.95 32.11 -23.57
CA PRO A 581 24.32 30.78 -24.00
C PRO A 581 25.70 30.75 -24.69
N GLY A 582 26.67 30.15 -24.10
CA GLY A 582 28.00 29.92 -24.69
C GLY A 582 28.75 28.84 -23.98
N SER A 583 29.07 27.77 -24.72
CA SER A 583 29.95 26.62 -24.42
C SER A 583 30.38 26.44 -22.97
N VAL A 584 29.68 25.61 -22.22
CA VAL A 584 30.06 25.22 -20.86
C VAL A 584 30.85 23.91 -20.90
N SER A 585 32.07 23.96 -20.37
CA SER A 585 32.94 22.79 -20.24
C SER A 585 32.44 21.84 -19.15
N ARG A 586 32.52 20.52 -19.39
CA ARG A 586 32.13 19.40 -18.50
C ARG A 586 32.79 19.41 -17.10
N THR A 587 33.74 20.30 -16.84
CA THR A 587 34.58 20.29 -15.63
C THR A 587 34.18 21.28 -14.55
N ASP A 588 33.19 22.14 -14.77
CA ASP A 588 32.86 23.18 -13.81
C ASP A 588 31.66 22.76 -12.93
N LYS A 589 31.98 22.13 -11.81
CA LYS A 589 31.01 21.61 -10.84
C LYS A 589 30.41 22.67 -9.92
N SER A 590 30.87 23.93 -10.01
CA SER A 590 30.50 25.01 -9.07
C SER A 590 29.16 25.68 -9.35
N ASN A 591 28.55 25.48 -10.55
CA ASN A 591 27.34 26.19 -10.97
C ASN A 591 26.18 25.27 -11.37
N LEU A 592 25.89 24.25 -10.56
CA LEU A 592 24.75 23.33 -10.74
C LEU A 592 23.41 24.05 -10.90
N ASN A 593 23.24 25.21 -10.24
CA ASN A 593 22.05 26.04 -10.36
C ASN A 593 21.94 26.70 -11.75
N GLU A 594 23.04 27.10 -12.36
CA GLU A 594 23.05 27.66 -13.72
C GLU A 594 22.69 26.62 -14.78
N TYR A 595 23.13 25.36 -14.60
CA TYR A 595 22.71 24.25 -15.48
C TYR A 595 21.22 23.94 -15.41
N ALA A 596 20.66 23.94 -14.20
CA ALA A 596 19.23 23.73 -14.00
C ALA A 596 18.39 24.84 -14.66
N PHE A 597 18.89 26.08 -14.64
CA PHE A 597 18.23 27.23 -15.28
C PHE A 597 18.42 27.26 -16.79
N ALA A 598 19.60 26.94 -17.29
CA ALA A 598 19.84 26.82 -18.73
C ALA A 598 18.94 25.74 -19.34
N ALA A 599 18.72 24.64 -18.64
CA ALA A 599 17.81 23.58 -19.03
C ALA A 599 16.33 24.05 -19.06
N ALA A 600 15.92 24.87 -18.09
CA ALA A 600 14.55 25.41 -18.04
C ALA A 600 14.26 26.50 -19.07
N ALA A 601 15.30 27.24 -19.54
CA ALA A 601 15.17 28.33 -20.48
C ALA A 601 15.22 27.92 -21.96
N LEU A 602 15.57 26.69 -22.29
CA LEU A 602 15.55 26.18 -23.66
C LEU A 602 14.10 26.04 -24.14
N ASN A 603 13.73 26.86 -25.09
CA ASN A 603 12.41 27.00 -25.68
C ASN A 603 11.91 25.65 -26.28
N LEU A 604 10.75 25.19 -25.82
CA LEU A 604 10.03 24.00 -26.26
C LEU A 604 9.33 24.14 -27.63
N GLN A 605 9.77 25.07 -28.49
CA GLN A 605 9.12 25.31 -29.80
C GLN A 605 9.16 24.11 -30.77
N ASP A 606 10.01 23.12 -30.54
CA ASP A 606 10.14 21.93 -31.41
C ASP A 606 9.28 20.72 -30.99
N PHE A 607 8.43 20.86 -29.96
CA PHE A 607 7.62 19.76 -29.43
C PHE A 607 6.21 19.65 -30.04
N SER A 608 6.00 20.13 -31.24
CA SER A 608 4.71 19.96 -31.94
C SER A 608 4.51 18.54 -32.52
N ASP A 609 5.41 17.60 -32.28
CA ASP A 609 5.31 16.27 -32.84
C ASP A 609 4.23 15.42 -32.17
N LEU A 610 3.31 14.98 -33.03
CA LEU A 610 2.13 14.13 -32.79
C LEU A 610 2.40 12.88 -31.96
N CYS A 611 3.65 12.43 -31.83
CA CYS A 611 4.05 11.20 -31.15
C CYS A 611 3.95 11.31 -29.62
N VAL A 612 4.26 12.46 -29.00
CA VAL A 612 4.13 12.66 -27.55
C VAL A 612 2.66 12.62 -27.15
N TYR A 613 1.81 13.22 -27.97
CA TYR A 613 0.37 13.27 -27.75
C TYR A 613 -0.25 11.87 -27.80
N ASN A 614 0.21 11.01 -28.71
CA ASN A 614 -0.28 9.65 -28.84
C ASN A 614 0.17 8.72 -27.70
N LEU A 615 1.39 8.90 -27.17
CA LEU A 615 1.87 8.11 -26.01
C LEU A 615 1.07 8.42 -24.74
N PHE A 616 0.67 9.70 -24.57
CA PHE A 616 -0.10 10.15 -23.42
C PHE A 616 -1.62 10.00 -23.57
N LEU A 617 -2.14 9.95 -24.80
CA LEU A 617 -3.58 9.76 -25.07
C LEU A 617 -4.03 8.29 -25.07
N ALA A 618 -3.12 7.33 -25.16
CA ALA A 618 -3.43 5.90 -25.07
C ALA A 618 -3.81 5.44 -23.65
N ARG A 619 -3.89 6.36 -22.72
CA ARG A 619 -4.25 6.15 -21.29
C ARG A 619 -5.76 6.33 -21.01
#